data_4418ed7e6f53a6f2b28b4753aa2c577d
#
_entry.id   4418ed7e6f53a6f2b28b4753aa2c577d
#
_cell.length_a   1.000
_cell.length_b   1.000
_cell.length_c   1.000
_cell.angle_alpha   90.00
_cell.angle_beta   90.00
_cell.angle_gamma   90.00
#
_symmetry.space_group_name_H-M   'P 1'
#
loop_
_entity.id
_entity.type
_entity.pdbx_description
1 polymer ?
#
loop_
_entity_poly.entity_id
_entity_poly.type
_entity_poly.pdbx_seq_one_letter_code
_entity_poly.pdbx_strand_id
1 'polypeptide(L)'
;SEMCIRDRYELCDDNGILLGVNKHNNSLIIVDIFDSRIYKNANIAILGTSGSGKTFTMQLMALRMRRKGIQVFIVAPLKGHEFHRACSNIGGAFIQISPASPNCINVMEIRQTDRSVDEQLDGSTVEHSMLAAKIQRLHIFFSLLIPDMNHEERQLLDEAMIRTYAKKGITHDNDTLRDPKHPERYREMPILGDLYAV
;
A
#
# COMPACT_ATOMS: atom_id res chain seq x y z
N SER A 1 -35.99 -11.84 6.66
CA SER A 1 -36.01 -11.52 8.09
C SER A 1 -34.98 -10.42 8.35
N GLU A 2 -35.45 -9.17 8.28
CA GLU A 2 -34.67 -7.98 8.64
C GLU A 2 -34.41 -8.01 10.15
N MET A 3 -33.28 -8.55 10.55
CA MET A 3 -32.83 -8.42 11.91
C MET A 3 -32.28 -6.99 12.06
N CYS A 4 -33.13 -6.11 12.61
CA CYS A 4 -32.79 -4.73 12.90
C CYS A 4 -31.51 -4.67 13.75
N ILE A 5 -30.53 -3.92 13.30
CA ILE A 5 -29.27 -3.60 14.01
C ILE A 5 -29.53 -3.02 15.42
N ARG A 6 -30.76 -2.58 15.71
CA ARG A 6 -31.21 -2.06 17.02
C ARG A 6 -31.25 -3.09 18.15
N ASP A 7 -31.34 -4.39 17.84
CA ASP A 7 -31.53 -5.43 18.87
C ASP A 7 -30.25 -6.15 19.25
N ARG A 8 -29.08 -5.82 18.69
CA ARG A 8 -27.80 -6.34 19.15
C ARG A 8 -27.34 -5.60 20.39
N TYR A 9 -27.72 -6.10 21.54
CA TYR A 9 -27.18 -5.65 22.83
C TYR A 9 -25.68 -5.95 22.99
N GLU A 10 -25.15 -6.90 22.23
CA GLU A 10 -23.76 -7.33 22.25
C GLU A 10 -23.19 -7.37 20.84
N LEU A 11 -22.10 -6.65 20.61
CA LEU A 11 -21.32 -6.71 19.39
C LEU A 11 -20.03 -7.47 19.70
N CYS A 12 -20.06 -8.79 19.55
CA CYS A 12 -18.95 -9.66 19.89
C CYS A 12 -18.73 -10.67 18.76
N ASP A 13 -17.87 -10.33 17.82
CA ASP A 13 -17.51 -11.19 16.71
C ASP A 13 -16.34 -12.09 17.13
N ASP A 14 -16.39 -13.40 16.81
CA ASP A 14 -15.38 -14.40 17.23
C ASP A 14 -13.96 -14.03 16.78
N ASN A 15 -13.82 -13.49 15.57
CA ASN A 15 -12.53 -13.09 14.99
C ASN A 15 -12.29 -11.59 14.99
N GLY A 16 -13.06 -10.81 15.72
CA GLY A 16 -12.98 -9.37 15.76
C GLY A 16 -11.78 -8.83 16.53
N ILE A 17 -11.55 -7.53 16.42
CA ILE A 17 -10.67 -6.76 17.31
C ILE A 17 -11.52 -6.05 18.37
N LEU A 18 -11.02 -6.01 19.59
CA LEU A 18 -11.67 -5.24 20.66
C LEU A 18 -11.60 -3.74 20.32
N LEU A 19 -12.72 -3.08 20.14
CA LEU A 19 -12.77 -1.63 19.95
C LEU A 19 -12.91 -0.90 21.28
N GLY A 20 -13.68 -1.43 22.22
CA GLY A 20 -13.92 -0.81 23.50
C GLY A 20 -14.94 -1.56 24.34
N VAL A 21 -15.53 -0.85 25.27
CA VAL A 21 -16.61 -1.33 26.15
C VAL A 21 -17.86 -0.48 25.90
N ASN A 22 -18.99 -1.13 25.77
CA ASN A 22 -20.26 -0.46 25.61
C ASN A 22 -20.61 0.31 26.91
N LYS A 23 -20.83 1.59 26.77
CA LYS A 23 -21.08 2.49 27.90
C LYS A 23 -22.39 2.19 28.66
N HIS A 24 -23.37 1.55 28.00
CA HIS A 24 -24.69 1.32 28.59
C HIS A 24 -24.80 0.01 29.37
N ASN A 25 -24.15 -1.05 28.89
CA ASN A 25 -24.28 -2.39 29.47
C ASN A 25 -22.93 -3.03 29.83
N ASN A 26 -21.83 -2.30 29.73
CA ASN A 26 -20.46 -2.76 29.99
C ASN A 26 -20.03 -4.02 29.19
N SER A 27 -20.74 -4.36 28.13
CA SER A 27 -20.32 -5.46 27.24
C SER A 27 -19.11 -5.06 26.40
N LEU A 28 -18.30 -6.05 26.02
CA LEU A 28 -17.18 -5.82 25.11
C LEU A 28 -17.69 -5.56 23.70
N ILE A 29 -17.08 -4.59 23.01
CA ILE A 29 -17.33 -4.32 21.60
C ILE A 29 -16.17 -4.93 20.80
N ILE A 30 -16.40 -6.10 20.22
CA ILE A 30 -15.43 -6.82 19.39
C ILE A 30 -16.01 -6.88 17.99
N VAL A 31 -15.26 -6.37 16.99
CA VAL A 31 -15.74 -6.24 15.61
C VAL A 31 -14.74 -6.88 14.65
N ASP A 32 -15.23 -7.76 13.79
CA ASP A 32 -14.49 -8.26 12.64
C ASP A 32 -14.87 -7.46 11.40
N ILE A 33 -14.05 -6.45 11.08
CA ILE A 33 -14.28 -5.57 9.93
C ILE A 33 -14.10 -6.29 8.58
N PHE A 34 -13.47 -7.46 8.57
CA PHE A 34 -13.24 -8.26 7.36
C PHE A 34 -14.32 -9.31 7.13
N ASP A 35 -15.30 -9.45 8.02
CA ASP A 35 -16.42 -10.37 7.80
C ASP A 35 -17.35 -9.83 6.69
N SER A 36 -17.18 -10.35 5.48
CA SER A 36 -17.97 -9.99 4.31
C SER A 36 -19.47 -10.35 4.41
N ARG A 37 -19.84 -11.21 5.37
CA ARG A 37 -21.25 -11.55 5.66
C ARG A 37 -21.98 -10.41 6.33
N ILE A 38 -21.25 -9.57 7.08
CA ILE A 38 -21.78 -8.43 7.86
C ILE A 38 -21.47 -7.12 7.13
N TYR A 39 -20.23 -6.94 6.66
CA TYR A 39 -19.75 -5.71 6.06
C TYR A 39 -19.44 -5.92 4.58
N LYS A 40 -20.03 -5.10 3.70
CA LYS A 40 -19.77 -5.16 2.26
C LYS A 40 -18.32 -4.77 1.89
N ASN A 41 -17.69 -3.97 2.73
CA ASN A 41 -16.27 -3.59 2.61
C ASN A 41 -15.70 -3.30 3.99
N ALA A 42 -14.37 -3.35 4.11
CA ALA A 42 -13.63 -3.14 5.34
C ALA A 42 -13.16 -1.68 5.54
N ASN A 43 -13.80 -0.71 4.87
CA ASN A 43 -13.41 0.69 5.01
C ASN A 43 -13.94 1.29 6.31
N ILE A 44 -13.06 1.99 7.04
CA ILE A 44 -13.39 2.65 8.31
C ILE A 44 -13.03 4.13 8.21
N ALA A 45 -13.95 4.99 8.61
CA ALA A 45 -13.71 6.42 8.81
C ALA A 45 -13.74 6.77 10.31
N ILE A 46 -12.68 7.37 10.82
CA ILE A 46 -12.59 7.83 12.22
C ILE A 46 -12.66 9.36 12.23
N LEU A 47 -13.79 9.89 12.66
CA LEU A 47 -14.09 11.30 12.67
C LEU A 47 -14.11 11.84 14.11
N GLY A 48 -13.74 13.10 14.27
CA GLY A 48 -13.76 13.79 15.58
C GLY A 48 -12.98 15.09 15.55
N THR A 49 -13.18 15.92 16.55
CA THR A 49 -12.47 17.19 16.74
C THR A 49 -10.99 16.98 17.06
N SER A 50 -10.20 18.04 17.03
CA SER A 50 -8.79 17.96 17.47
C SER A 50 -8.73 17.55 18.95
N GLY A 51 -7.79 16.66 19.30
CA GLY A 51 -7.64 16.14 20.67
C GLY A 51 -8.63 15.05 21.09
N SER A 52 -9.59 14.64 20.24
CA SER A 52 -10.59 13.61 20.59
C SER A 52 -10.04 12.17 20.63
N GLY A 53 -8.74 11.96 20.42
CA GLY A 53 -8.12 10.63 20.48
C GLY A 53 -8.14 9.83 19.19
N LYS A 54 -8.42 10.43 18.02
CA LYS A 54 -8.43 9.73 16.71
C LYS A 54 -7.15 8.93 16.45
N THR A 55 -5.99 9.58 16.57
CA THR A 55 -4.69 8.94 16.36
C THR A 55 -4.47 7.81 17.35
N PHE A 56 -4.83 7.99 18.61
CA PHE A 56 -4.75 6.95 19.61
C PHE A 56 -5.62 5.74 19.25
N THR A 57 -6.85 5.97 18.81
CA THR A 57 -7.76 4.90 18.35
C THR A 57 -7.16 4.15 17.16
N MET A 58 -6.62 4.86 16.16
CA MET A 58 -5.94 4.23 15.02
C MET A 58 -4.75 3.38 15.45
N GLN A 59 -3.90 3.89 16.33
CA GLN A 59 -2.75 3.13 16.87
C GLN A 59 -3.22 1.87 17.60
N LEU A 60 -4.23 1.99 18.44
CA LEU A 60 -4.76 0.87 19.19
C LEU A 60 -5.36 -0.21 18.28
N MET A 61 -6.10 0.18 17.25
CA MET A 61 -6.62 -0.74 16.23
C MET A 61 -5.47 -1.43 15.48
N ALA A 62 -4.47 -0.67 15.03
CA ALA A 62 -3.30 -1.20 14.33
C ALA A 62 -2.54 -2.23 15.18
N LEU A 63 -2.29 -1.94 16.46
CA LEU A 63 -1.64 -2.86 17.38
C LEU A 63 -2.46 -4.14 17.60
N ARG A 64 -3.78 -4.02 17.75
CA ARG A 64 -4.69 -5.16 17.91
C ARG A 64 -4.79 -6.02 16.66
N MET A 65 -4.82 -5.41 15.48
CA MET A 65 -4.75 -6.12 14.20
C MET A 65 -3.42 -6.85 14.06
N ARG A 66 -2.31 -6.19 14.38
CA ARG A 66 -0.97 -6.78 14.30
C ARG A 66 -0.82 -7.97 15.26
N ARG A 67 -1.39 -7.90 16.46
CA ARG A 67 -1.43 -9.02 17.41
C ARG A 67 -2.15 -10.26 16.83
N LYS A 68 -3.10 -10.08 15.93
CA LYS A 68 -3.81 -11.16 15.20
C LYS A 68 -3.03 -11.63 13.95
N GLY A 69 -1.83 -11.14 13.71
CA GLY A 69 -1.04 -11.50 12.54
C GLY A 69 -1.37 -10.70 11.26
N ILE A 70 -2.31 -9.77 11.32
CA ILE A 70 -2.69 -8.94 10.17
C ILE A 70 -1.54 -7.97 9.88
N GLN A 71 -1.13 -7.89 8.63
CA GLN A 71 -0.15 -6.90 8.20
C GLN A 71 -0.79 -5.51 8.21
N VAL A 72 -0.09 -4.54 8.80
CA VAL A 72 -0.56 -3.16 8.91
C VAL A 72 0.44 -2.23 8.26
N PHE A 73 -0.03 -1.41 7.34
CA PHE A 73 0.73 -0.37 6.68
C PHE A 73 0.07 0.98 6.96
N ILE A 74 0.85 1.95 7.47
CA ILE A 74 0.35 3.27 7.86
C ILE A 74 1.03 4.34 7.01
N VAL A 75 0.22 5.15 6.33
CA VAL A 75 0.66 6.37 5.65
C VAL A 75 0.26 7.57 6.50
N ALA A 76 1.25 8.30 7.01
CA ALA A 76 1.04 9.43 7.90
C ALA A 76 1.75 10.70 7.36
N PRO A 77 1.13 11.44 6.44
CA PRO A 77 1.80 12.53 5.73
C PRO A 77 2.16 13.73 6.62
N LEU A 78 1.40 13.99 7.69
CA LEU A 78 1.60 15.20 8.52
C LEU A 78 2.10 14.92 9.93
N LYS A 79 1.71 13.80 10.54
CA LYS A 79 1.96 13.49 11.95
C LYS A 79 2.59 12.11 12.14
N GLY A 80 3.49 11.72 11.24
CA GLY A 80 4.13 10.41 11.26
C GLY A 80 4.85 10.10 12.57
N HIS A 81 5.44 11.09 13.22
CA HIS A 81 6.16 10.94 14.48
C HIS A 81 5.28 10.35 15.61
N GLU A 82 3.96 10.60 15.60
CA GLU A 82 3.04 10.04 16.59
C GLU A 82 3.01 8.50 16.55
N PHE A 83 3.25 7.90 15.37
CA PHE A 83 3.24 6.44 15.17
C PHE A 83 4.59 5.77 15.44
N HIS A 84 5.68 6.53 15.56
CA HIS A 84 7.03 6.00 15.73
C HIS A 84 7.14 5.04 16.92
N ARG A 85 6.66 5.47 18.09
CA ARG A 85 6.71 4.67 19.32
C ARG A 85 5.91 3.37 19.20
N ALA A 86 4.71 3.44 18.63
CA ALA A 86 3.87 2.26 18.43
C ALA A 86 4.53 1.27 17.45
N CYS A 87 5.10 1.79 16.35
CA CYS A 87 5.81 1.00 15.36
C CYS A 87 7.04 0.30 15.95
N SER A 88 7.87 1.04 16.69
CA SER A 88 9.09 0.49 17.32
C SER A 88 8.78 -0.60 18.34
N ASN A 89 7.74 -0.44 19.14
CA ASN A 89 7.36 -1.40 20.18
C ASN A 89 6.93 -2.77 19.63
N ILE A 90 6.50 -2.84 18.38
CA ILE A 90 6.08 -4.09 17.72
C ILE A 90 7.10 -4.61 16.71
N GLY A 91 8.32 -4.04 16.70
CA GLY A 91 9.37 -4.41 15.74
C GLY A 91 9.04 -4.04 14.30
N GLY A 92 8.23 -3.01 14.09
CA GLY A 92 7.88 -2.50 12.77
C GLY A 92 8.98 -1.61 12.17
N ALA A 93 8.98 -1.46 10.85
CA ALA A 93 9.85 -0.53 10.13
C ALA A 93 9.21 0.85 10.07
N PHE A 94 9.89 1.86 10.57
CA PHE A 94 9.49 3.26 10.47
C PHE A 94 10.36 3.97 9.43
N ILE A 95 9.72 4.38 8.33
CA ILE A 95 10.39 5.04 7.21
C ILE A 95 9.92 6.48 7.15
N GLN A 96 10.84 7.41 7.39
CA GLN A 96 10.59 8.84 7.24
C GLN A 96 11.10 9.30 5.88
N ILE A 97 10.22 9.88 5.07
CA ILE A 97 10.56 10.47 3.77
C ILE A 97 10.51 12.00 3.93
N SER A 98 11.66 12.63 3.80
CA SER A 98 11.80 14.09 3.83
C SER A 98 13.07 14.49 3.07
N PRO A 99 13.22 15.76 2.65
CA PRO A 99 14.43 16.22 1.97
C PRO A 99 15.72 16.00 2.76
N ALA A 100 15.63 15.95 4.09
CA ALA A 100 16.78 15.73 4.98
C ALA A 100 16.95 14.26 5.41
N SER A 101 16.07 13.36 4.97
CA SER A 101 16.13 11.93 5.33
C SER A 101 17.05 11.18 4.38
N PRO A 102 17.84 10.22 4.88
CA PRO A 102 18.59 9.31 4.02
C PRO A 102 17.70 8.27 3.32
N ASN A 103 16.44 8.16 3.72
CA ASN A 103 15.51 7.20 3.13
C ASN A 103 14.94 7.73 1.81
N CYS A 104 15.19 6.98 0.74
CA CYS A 104 14.67 7.25 -0.59
C CYS A 104 13.86 6.06 -1.09
N ILE A 105 12.80 6.33 -1.84
CA ILE A 105 12.04 5.30 -2.55
C ILE A 105 12.41 5.40 -4.02
N ASN A 106 12.93 4.31 -4.60
CA ASN A 106 13.13 4.24 -6.03
C ASN A 106 11.78 4.00 -6.72
N VAL A 107 11.22 5.06 -7.30
CA VAL A 107 9.94 4.98 -8.00
C VAL A 107 9.99 4.12 -9.26
N MET A 108 11.20 3.88 -9.81
CA MET A 108 11.40 3.05 -11.01
C MET A 108 11.60 1.56 -10.68
N GLU A 109 11.65 1.16 -9.39
CA GLU A 109 11.84 -0.23 -9.01
C GLU A 109 10.62 -1.09 -9.39
N ILE A 110 10.86 -2.21 -10.10
CA ILE A 110 9.85 -3.22 -10.43
C ILE A 110 9.92 -4.32 -9.37
N ARG A 111 8.81 -4.61 -8.70
CA ARG A 111 8.70 -5.66 -7.69
C ARG A 111 7.70 -6.73 -8.11
N GLN A 112 7.98 -7.97 -7.77
CA GLN A 112 7.15 -9.13 -8.12
C GLN A 112 5.81 -9.19 -7.36
N THR A 113 5.59 -8.37 -6.36
CA THR A 113 4.37 -8.36 -5.53
C THR A 113 3.11 -7.97 -6.31
N ASP A 114 3.27 -7.49 -7.53
CA ASP A 114 2.15 -7.00 -8.35
C ASP A 114 1.43 -8.11 -9.15
N ARG A 115 1.92 -9.35 -9.08
CA ARG A 115 1.37 -10.49 -9.83
C ARG A 115 0.05 -11.05 -9.30
N SER A 116 -0.35 -10.75 -8.07
CA SER A 116 -1.28 -11.63 -7.37
C SER A 116 -2.74 -11.19 -7.33
N VAL A 117 -3.08 -9.97 -7.72
CA VAL A 117 -4.46 -9.48 -7.56
C VAL A 117 -5.25 -9.57 -8.86
N ASP A 118 -4.64 -9.30 -10.01
CA ASP A 118 -5.34 -9.31 -11.30
C ASP A 118 -5.40 -10.72 -11.91
N GLU A 119 -4.39 -11.58 -11.68
CA GLU A 119 -4.37 -12.97 -12.18
C GLU A 119 -5.43 -13.88 -11.52
N GLN A 120 -5.90 -13.56 -10.31
CA GLN A 120 -6.92 -14.35 -9.61
C GLN A 120 -8.35 -14.05 -10.06
N LEU A 121 -8.58 -12.93 -10.76
CA LEU A 121 -9.93 -12.51 -11.16
C LEU A 121 -10.34 -12.98 -12.55
N ASP A 122 -9.43 -13.27 -13.46
CA ASP A 122 -9.78 -13.45 -14.88
C ASP A 122 -9.41 -14.82 -15.48
N GLY A 123 -8.76 -15.73 -14.76
CA GLY A 123 -8.46 -17.10 -15.25
C GLY A 123 -7.66 -17.16 -16.56
N SER A 124 -7.19 -16.03 -17.08
CA SER A 124 -6.40 -15.94 -18.29
C SER A 124 -4.91 -15.96 -17.93
N THR A 125 -4.21 -16.99 -18.38
CA THR A 125 -2.76 -17.15 -18.26
C THR A 125 -1.96 -16.23 -19.21
N VAL A 126 -2.42 -15.01 -19.41
CA VAL A 126 -1.66 -14.02 -20.18
C VAL A 126 -0.64 -13.39 -19.25
N GLU A 127 0.62 -13.77 -19.41
CA GLU A 127 1.72 -13.12 -18.69
C GLU A 127 1.79 -11.64 -19.09
N HIS A 128 1.21 -10.78 -18.26
CA HIS A 128 1.32 -9.34 -18.45
C HIS A 128 2.76 -8.89 -18.19
N SER A 129 3.31 -8.08 -19.08
CA SER A 129 4.63 -7.49 -18.89
C SER A 129 4.66 -6.59 -17.65
N MET A 130 5.51 -6.96 -16.67
CA MET A 130 5.70 -6.17 -15.46
C MET A 130 6.28 -4.79 -15.77
N LEU A 131 7.09 -4.68 -16.83
CA LEU A 131 7.61 -3.40 -17.31
C LEU A 131 6.48 -2.51 -17.83
N ALA A 132 5.53 -3.04 -18.62
CA ALA A 132 4.40 -2.27 -19.14
C ALA A 132 3.53 -1.73 -18.01
N ALA A 133 3.19 -2.57 -17.03
CA ALA A 133 2.45 -2.15 -15.84
C ALA A 133 3.21 -1.06 -15.04
N LYS A 134 4.53 -1.19 -14.95
CA LYS A 134 5.37 -0.18 -14.29
C LYS A 134 5.38 1.16 -15.02
N ILE A 135 5.51 1.15 -16.34
CA ILE A 135 5.48 2.36 -17.17
C ILE A 135 4.14 3.09 -17.01
N GLN A 136 3.00 2.38 -17.00
CA GLN A 136 1.70 2.98 -16.73
C GLN A 136 1.65 3.69 -15.37
N ARG A 137 2.18 3.08 -14.32
CA ARG A 137 2.26 3.69 -12.99
C ARG A 137 3.18 4.93 -12.96
N LEU A 138 4.29 4.88 -13.70
CA LEU A 138 5.18 6.01 -13.85
C LEU A 138 4.52 7.17 -14.60
N HIS A 139 3.70 6.90 -15.61
CA HIS A 139 2.89 7.93 -16.27
C HIS A 139 1.94 8.63 -15.28
N ILE A 140 1.27 7.87 -14.41
CA ILE A 140 0.44 8.45 -13.34
C ILE A 140 1.29 9.31 -12.41
N PHE A 141 2.45 8.81 -11.97
CA PHE A 141 3.37 9.55 -11.11
C PHE A 141 3.81 10.87 -11.74
N PHE A 142 4.27 10.85 -13.00
CA PHE A 142 4.71 12.05 -13.70
C PHE A 142 3.56 13.02 -14.02
N SER A 143 2.35 12.52 -14.28
CA SER A 143 1.18 13.39 -14.48
C SER A 143 0.77 14.16 -13.22
N LEU A 144 1.08 13.63 -12.03
CA LEU A 144 0.88 14.34 -10.77
C LEU A 144 1.97 15.39 -10.52
N LEU A 145 3.19 15.15 -10.99
CA LEU A 145 4.30 16.09 -10.86
C LEU A 145 4.25 17.22 -11.90
N ILE A 146 3.82 16.89 -13.11
CA ILE A 146 3.76 17.82 -14.26
C ILE A 146 2.35 17.74 -14.84
N PRO A 147 1.37 18.45 -14.24
CA PRO A 147 -0.04 18.35 -14.63
C PRO A 147 -0.30 18.80 -16.08
N ASP A 148 0.48 19.79 -16.56
CA ASP A 148 0.31 20.42 -17.87
C ASP A 148 1.11 19.73 -18.99
N MET A 149 1.59 18.50 -18.77
CA MET A 149 2.35 17.74 -19.77
C MET A 149 1.50 17.50 -21.02
N ASN A 150 1.97 17.94 -22.18
CA ASN A 150 1.28 17.76 -23.46
C ASN A 150 1.46 16.33 -23.99
N HIS A 151 0.81 16.02 -25.12
CA HIS A 151 0.82 14.67 -25.70
C HIS A 151 2.21 14.27 -26.22
N GLU A 152 2.94 15.17 -26.85
CA GLU A 152 4.29 14.94 -27.37
C GLU A 152 5.28 14.66 -26.23
N GLU A 153 5.22 15.44 -25.17
CA GLU A 153 6.04 15.25 -23.96
C GLU A 153 5.78 13.89 -23.30
N ARG A 154 4.51 13.43 -23.28
CA ARG A 154 4.17 12.10 -22.78
C ARG A 154 4.76 10.97 -23.63
N GLN A 155 4.78 11.15 -24.94
CA GLN A 155 5.38 10.15 -25.85
C GLN A 155 6.91 10.12 -25.68
N LEU A 156 7.55 11.27 -25.56
CA LEU A 156 8.99 11.36 -25.32
C LEU A 156 9.34 10.73 -23.96
N LEU A 157 8.55 10.98 -22.93
CA LEU A 157 8.74 10.36 -21.62
C LEU A 157 8.60 8.83 -21.68
N ASP A 158 7.61 8.32 -22.41
CA ASP A 158 7.41 6.88 -22.61
C ASP A 158 8.63 6.24 -23.25
N GLU A 159 9.11 6.83 -24.34
CA GLU A 159 10.30 6.37 -25.04
C GLU A 159 11.55 6.43 -24.15
N ALA A 160 11.73 7.51 -23.40
CA ALA A 160 12.84 7.67 -22.46
C ALA A 160 12.80 6.62 -21.35
N MET A 161 11.62 6.32 -20.80
CA MET A 161 11.46 5.26 -19.79
C MET A 161 11.84 3.90 -20.36
N ILE A 162 11.32 3.53 -21.53
CA ILE A 162 11.64 2.26 -22.18
C ILE A 162 13.15 2.13 -22.44
N ARG A 163 13.78 3.18 -22.98
CA ARG A 163 15.23 3.21 -23.21
C ARG A 163 16.03 3.08 -21.93
N THR A 164 15.59 3.71 -20.86
CA THR A 164 16.26 3.65 -19.54
C THR A 164 16.28 2.22 -19.00
N TYR A 165 15.15 1.50 -19.06
CA TYR A 165 15.10 0.10 -18.67
C TYR A 165 15.93 -0.79 -19.61
N ALA A 166 15.88 -0.52 -20.92
CA ALA A 166 16.65 -1.26 -21.92
C ALA A 166 18.16 -1.13 -21.68
N LYS A 167 18.66 0.05 -21.28
CA LYS A 167 20.09 0.24 -20.90
C LYS A 167 20.51 -0.66 -19.73
N LYS A 168 19.59 -1.01 -18.80
CA LYS A 168 19.83 -1.97 -17.72
C LYS A 168 19.56 -3.42 -18.16
N GLY A 169 19.21 -3.64 -19.44
CA GLY A 169 18.90 -4.97 -19.99
C GLY A 169 17.53 -5.51 -19.58
N ILE A 170 16.62 -4.64 -19.17
CA ILE A 170 15.24 -4.96 -18.80
C ILE A 170 14.34 -4.65 -19.99
N THR A 171 13.55 -5.65 -20.42
CA THR A 171 12.62 -5.55 -21.54
C THR A 171 11.20 -5.96 -21.12
N HIS A 172 10.28 -6.00 -22.07
CA HIS A 172 8.91 -6.48 -21.81
C HIS A 172 8.84 -7.97 -21.45
N ASP A 173 9.90 -8.72 -21.67
CA ASP A 173 10.05 -10.09 -21.22
C ASP A 173 10.38 -10.08 -19.71
N ASN A 174 9.53 -10.70 -18.91
CA ASN A 174 9.66 -10.74 -17.45
C ASN A 174 10.92 -11.48 -16.97
N ASP A 175 11.47 -12.41 -17.76
CA ASP A 175 12.70 -13.13 -17.45
C ASP A 175 13.91 -12.20 -17.42
N THR A 176 13.87 -11.09 -18.19
CA THR A 176 14.93 -10.09 -18.21
C THR A 176 15.06 -9.27 -16.92
N LEU A 177 14.08 -9.35 -16.01
CA LEU A 177 14.15 -8.71 -14.70
C LEU A 177 15.18 -9.36 -13.77
N ARG A 178 15.54 -10.62 -14.05
CA ARG A 178 16.50 -11.36 -13.23
C ARG A 178 17.93 -11.18 -13.76
N ASP A 179 18.89 -11.23 -12.82
CA ASP A 179 20.30 -11.20 -13.19
C ASP A 179 20.66 -12.54 -13.89
N PRO A 180 21.20 -12.51 -15.12
CA PRO A 180 21.60 -13.73 -15.82
C PRO A 180 22.70 -14.53 -15.10
N LYS A 181 23.50 -13.89 -14.26
CA LYS A 181 24.55 -14.56 -13.47
C LYS A 181 24.03 -15.10 -12.13
N HIS A 182 22.99 -14.48 -11.59
CA HIS A 182 22.38 -14.81 -10.31
C HIS A 182 20.84 -14.80 -10.44
N PRO A 183 20.23 -15.87 -10.95
CA PRO A 183 18.78 -15.92 -11.22
C PRO A 183 17.90 -15.73 -9.97
N GLU A 184 18.46 -15.91 -8.78
CA GLU A 184 17.79 -15.64 -7.49
C GLU A 184 17.68 -14.14 -7.18
N ARG A 185 18.39 -13.28 -7.91
CA ARG A 185 18.43 -11.84 -7.69
C ARG A 185 17.83 -11.08 -8.88
N TYR A 186 17.21 -9.95 -8.57
CA TYR A 186 16.81 -8.99 -9.59
C TYR A 186 18.02 -8.22 -10.11
N ARG A 187 17.96 -7.80 -11.37
CA ARG A 187 18.91 -6.82 -11.91
C ARG A 187 18.85 -5.53 -11.12
N GLU A 188 19.92 -4.76 -11.18
CA GLU A 188 19.93 -3.40 -10.70
C GLU A 188 18.89 -2.57 -11.45
N MET A 189 17.90 -2.07 -10.69
CA MET A 189 16.83 -1.27 -11.26
C MET A 189 17.31 0.15 -11.54
N PRO A 190 16.85 0.77 -12.64
CA PRO A 190 17.18 2.15 -12.92
C PRO A 190 16.63 3.09 -11.85
N ILE A 191 17.23 4.25 -11.74
CA ILE A 191 16.79 5.35 -10.89
C ILE A 191 16.39 6.56 -11.75
N LEU A 192 15.75 7.57 -11.15
CA LEU A 192 15.38 8.81 -11.87
C LEU A 192 16.58 9.52 -12.49
N GLY A 193 17.77 9.40 -11.90
CA GLY A 193 19.00 9.91 -12.47
C GLY A 193 19.38 9.25 -13.81
N ASP A 194 19.13 7.96 -13.94
CA ASP A 194 19.35 7.23 -15.20
C ASP A 194 18.35 7.69 -16.28
N LEU A 195 17.11 8.00 -15.90
CA LEU A 195 16.09 8.53 -16.82
C LEU A 195 16.49 9.94 -17.30
N TYR A 196 17.04 10.77 -16.43
CA TYR A 196 17.48 12.11 -16.78
C TYR A 196 18.67 12.10 -17.78
N ALA A 197 19.46 11.03 -17.79
CA ALA A 197 20.64 10.85 -18.64
C ALA A 197 20.34 10.22 -20.02
N VAL A 198 19.09 9.96 -20.36
CA VAL A 198 18.64 9.38 -21.64
C VAL A 198 18.22 10.43 -22.63
#